data_720ca4c5c9154f981cf694b04cde1fda
#
_entry.id   720ca4c5c9154f981cf694b04cde1fda
#
_cell.length_a   1.000
_cell.length_b   1.000
_cell.length_c   1.000
_cell.angle_alpha   90.00
_cell.angle_beta   90.00
_cell.angle_gamma   90.00
#
_symmetry.space_group_name_H-M   'P 1'
#
loop_
_entity.id
_entity.type
_entity.pdbx_description
1 polymer ?
#
loop_
_entity_poly.entity_id
_entity_poly.type
_entity_poly.pdbx_seq_one_letter_code
_entity_poly.pdbx_strand_id
1 'polypeptide(L)'
;PLIFDGGCRADGYTSDITRTVVLGKPDDDIRGVFDTVLQAQTAALKAARPGVAMEALDAAARKVIDAAGYGPDYRYFSHRLGHGIGMDMHEWDYLVRGNTRLLEPGMTFSDEPGIYLPEKFGVRLEDILHITADGAELLTPQSPSIDHPFG
;
A
#
# COMPACT_ATOMS: atom_id res chain seq x y z
N PRO A 1 13.97 3.01 -11.71
CA PRO A 1 13.10 3.67 -10.76
C PRO A 1 13.79 3.88 -9.41
N LEU A 2 13.26 4.81 -8.62
CA LEU A 2 13.69 5.12 -7.28
C LEU A 2 12.44 5.17 -6.39
N ILE A 3 12.49 4.46 -5.27
CA ILE A 3 11.44 4.48 -4.25
C ILE A 3 11.80 5.56 -3.23
N PHE A 4 10.94 6.55 -3.07
CA PHE A 4 10.99 7.52 -1.99
C PHE A 4 9.97 7.12 -0.94
N ASP A 5 10.47 6.86 0.24
CA ASP A 5 9.69 6.49 1.40
C ASP A 5 10.08 7.44 2.55
N GLY A 6 9.09 8.09 3.12
CA GLY A 6 9.32 9.05 4.17
C GLY A 6 8.05 9.67 4.72
N GLY A 7 8.24 10.32 5.86
CA GLY A 7 7.16 10.97 6.55
C GLY A 7 7.64 12.14 7.39
N CYS A 8 6.71 12.70 8.14
CA CYS A 8 7.00 13.75 9.10
C CYS A 8 6.25 13.51 10.41
N ARG A 9 6.61 14.25 11.43
CA ARG A 9 5.92 14.26 12.72
C ARG A 9 5.38 15.65 13.01
N ALA A 10 4.07 15.74 13.30
CA ALA A 10 3.40 16.97 13.67
C ALA A 10 2.51 16.72 14.90
N ASP A 11 2.65 17.52 15.93
CA ASP A 11 1.90 17.43 17.19
C ASP A 11 1.87 16.03 17.83
N GLY A 12 2.95 15.27 17.64
CA GLY A 12 3.10 13.91 18.16
C GLY A 12 2.61 12.80 17.23
N TYR A 13 1.91 13.10 16.16
CA TYR A 13 1.45 12.13 15.16
C TYR A 13 2.44 12.02 14.00
N THR A 14 2.54 10.82 13.43
CA THR A 14 3.42 10.52 12.30
C THR A 14 2.62 10.39 11.01
N SER A 15 3.22 10.77 9.89
CA SER A 15 2.74 10.45 8.56
C SER A 15 3.73 9.52 7.86
N ASP A 16 3.25 8.75 6.90
CA ASP A 16 4.04 7.87 6.07
C ASP A 16 3.53 7.89 4.63
N ILE A 17 4.43 7.93 3.67
CA ILE A 17 4.08 7.99 2.26
C ILE A 17 5.23 7.44 1.41
N THR A 18 4.90 6.56 0.48
CA THR A 18 5.87 6.10 -0.53
C THR A 18 5.41 6.46 -1.94
N ARG A 19 6.36 6.97 -2.71
CA ARG A 19 6.20 7.21 -4.15
C ARG A 19 7.36 6.58 -4.91
N THR A 20 7.04 5.95 -6.04
CA THR A 20 8.06 5.49 -7.00
C THR A 20 8.18 6.50 -8.13
N VAL A 21 9.40 6.93 -8.40
CA VAL A 21 9.73 7.88 -9.47
C VAL A 21 10.76 7.28 -10.43
N VAL A 22 10.80 7.79 -11.65
CA VAL A 22 11.79 7.38 -12.65
C VAL A 22 12.54 8.61 -13.16
N LEU A 23 13.87 8.53 -13.19
CA LEU A 23 14.68 9.53 -13.83
C LEU A 23 14.68 9.26 -15.36
N GLY A 24 14.08 10.18 -16.11
CA GLY A 24 13.85 10.01 -17.55
C GLY A 24 12.51 9.33 -17.85
N LYS A 25 12.42 8.68 -18.99
CA LYS A 25 11.17 8.02 -19.43
C LYS A 25 11.11 6.59 -18.90
N PRO A 26 10.05 6.22 -18.15
CA PRO A 26 9.84 4.83 -17.75
C PRO A 26 9.56 3.95 -18.97
N ASP A 27 10.10 2.74 -18.97
CA ASP A 27 9.78 1.71 -19.96
C ASP A 27 8.41 1.04 -19.65
N ASP A 28 7.97 0.20 -20.57
CA ASP A 28 6.65 -0.45 -20.47
C ASP A 28 6.58 -1.47 -19.30
N ASP A 29 7.70 -2.10 -18.97
CA ASP A 29 7.75 -3.03 -17.83
C ASP A 29 7.54 -2.29 -16.51
N ILE A 30 8.23 -1.15 -16.33
CA ILE A 30 8.07 -0.31 -15.13
C ILE A 30 6.64 0.22 -15.03
N ARG A 31 6.04 0.67 -16.16
CA ARG A 31 4.63 1.12 -16.20
C ARG A 31 3.68 0.01 -15.79
N GLY A 32 3.82 -1.17 -16.37
CA GLY A 32 2.96 -2.31 -16.07
C GLY A 32 3.03 -2.74 -14.59
N VAL A 33 4.22 -2.72 -14.01
CA VAL A 33 4.40 -3.01 -12.57
C VAL A 33 3.80 -1.90 -11.71
N PHE A 34 4.02 -0.63 -12.06
CA PHE A 34 3.43 0.50 -11.34
C PHE A 34 1.90 0.43 -11.34
N ASP A 35 1.28 0.23 -12.50
CA ASP A 35 -0.17 0.12 -12.64
C ASP A 35 -0.74 -1.07 -11.85
N THR A 36 0.00 -2.18 -11.79
CA THR A 36 -0.37 -3.34 -10.98
C THR A 36 -0.34 -3.02 -9.47
N VAL A 37 0.70 -2.33 -9.00
CA VAL A 37 0.81 -1.91 -7.59
C VAL A 37 -0.29 -0.91 -7.23
N LEU A 38 -0.59 0.06 -8.10
CA LEU A 38 -1.69 1.02 -7.90
C LEU A 38 -3.06 0.32 -7.84
N GLN A 39 -3.28 -0.68 -8.71
CA GLN A 39 -4.50 -1.49 -8.66
C GLN A 39 -4.59 -2.33 -7.39
N ALA A 40 -3.47 -2.86 -6.90
CA ALA A 40 -3.42 -3.63 -5.65
C ALA A 40 -3.76 -2.75 -4.44
N GLN A 41 -3.17 -1.54 -4.34
CA GLN A 41 -3.50 -0.53 -3.33
C GLN A 41 -4.99 -0.16 -3.38
N THR A 42 -5.51 0.14 -4.57
CA THR A 42 -6.93 0.45 -4.77
C THR A 42 -7.85 -0.71 -4.37
N ALA A 43 -7.43 -1.96 -4.58
CA ALA A 43 -8.21 -3.13 -4.19
C ALA A 43 -8.27 -3.29 -2.66
N ALA A 44 -7.18 -3.05 -1.96
CA ALA A 44 -7.14 -3.04 -0.51
C ALA A 44 -8.03 -1.94 0.07
N LEU A 45 -7.89 -0.70 -0.42
CA LEU A 45 -8.75 0.43 -0.02
C LEU A 45 -10.24 0.11 -0.20
N LYS A 46 -10.64 -0.47 -1.35
CA LYS A 46 -12.04 -0.87 -1.61
C LYS A 46 -12.54 -1.98 -0.70
N ALA A 47 -11.66 -2.84 -0.20
CA ALA A 47 -12.02 -3.89 0.75
C ALA A 47 -12.15 -3.37 2.19
N ALA A 48 -11.52 -2.25 2.49
CA ALA A 48 -11.42 -1.69 3.83
C ALA A 48 -12.76 -1.09 4.29
N ARG A 49 -13.32 -1.66 5.37
CA ARG A 49 -14.51 -1.15 6.06
C ARG A 49 -14.66 -1.81 7.44
N PRO A 50 -15.41 -1.21 8.37
CA PRO A 50 -15.65 -1.82 9.66
C PRO A 50 -16.17 -3.26 9.56
N GLY A 51 -15.68 -4.14 10.44
CA GLY A 51 -16.08 -5.55 10.50
C GLY A 51 -15.38 -6.48 9.50
N VAL A 52 -14.53 -5.97 8.62
CA VAL A 52 -13.68 -6.80 7.75
C VAL A 52 -12.42 -7.20 8.50
N ALA A 53 -11.98 -8.45 8.37
CA ALA A 53 -10.73 -8.92 8.94
C ALA A 53 -9.51 -8.24 8.27
N MET A 54 -8.50 -7.88 9.05
CA MET A 54 -7.31 -7.19 8.55
C MET A 54 -6.57 -7.99 7.46
N GLU A 55 -6.52 -9.33 7.59
CA GLU A 55 -5.94 -10.20 6.54
C GLU A 55 -6.65 -10.10 5.19
N ALA A 56 -7.93 -9.72 5.16
CA ALA A 56 -8.69 -9.62 3.93
C ALA A 56 -8.20 -8.48 3.01
N LEU A 57 -7.63 -7.42 3.59
CA LEU A 57 -7.02 -6.33 2.82
C LEU A 57 -5.73 -6.80 2.16
N ASP A 58 -4.86 -7.49 2.90
CA ASP A 58 -3.64 -8.09 2.37
C ASP A 58 -3.97 -9.10 1.25
N ALA A 59 -5.00 -9.93 1.46
CA ALA A 59 -5.46 -10.88 0.46
C ALA A 59 -6.01 -10.19 -0.81
N ALA A 60 -6.72 -9.06 -0.68
CA ALA A 60 -7.23 -8.30 -1.82
C ALA A 60 -6.10 -7.73 -2.69
N ALA A 61 -5.08 -7.14 -2.07
CA ALA A 61 -3.90 -6.65 -2.78
C ALA A 61 -3.13 -7.78 -3.47
N ARG A 62 -2.85 -8.88 -2.75
CA ARG A 62 -2.13 -10.05 -3.31
C ARG A 62 -2.87 -10.68 -4.47
N LYS A 63 -4.20 -10.75 -4.43
CA LYS A 63 -4.99 -11.28 -5.54
C LYS A 63 -4.75 -10.52 -6.85
N VAL A 64 -4.60 -9.20 -6.81
CA VAL A 64 -4.29 -8.38 -7.99
C VAL A 64 -2.88 -8.71 -8.49
N ILE A 65 -1.91 -8.74 -7.58
CA ILE A 65 -0.50 -9.02 -7.87
C ILE A 65 -0.33 -10.43 -8.47
N ASP A 66 -1.02 -11.42 -7.92
CA ASP A 66 -1.02 -12.80 -8.42
C ASP A 66 -1.63 -12.90 -9.82
N ALA A 67 -2.78 -12.23 -10.05
CA ALA A 67 -3.44 -12.22 -11.35
C ALA A 67 -2.59 -11.57 -12.44
N ALA A 68 -1.73 -10.62 -12.09
CA ALA A 68 -0.77 -9.99 -12.99
C ALA A 68 0.52 -10.82 -13.24
N GLY A 69 0.64 -12.01 -12.61
CA GLY A 69 1.77 -12.91 -12.79
C GLY A 69 2.96 -12.67 -11.86
N TYR A 70 2.80 -11.80 -10.85
CA TYR A 70 3.86 -11.49 -9.86
C TYR A 70 3.71 -12.26 -8.55
N GLY A 71 2.80 -13.25 -8.49
CA GLY A 71 2.65 -14.20 -7.40
C GLY A 71 3.40 -15.52 -7.65
N PRO A 72 3.09 -16.54 -6.87
CA PRO A 72 2.15 -16.55 -5.74
C PRO A 72 2.78 -16.06 -4.43
N ASP A 73 1.93 -15.90 -3.44
CA ASP A 73 2.31 -15.62 -2.05
C ASP A 73 3.22 -14.39 -1.87
N TYR A 74 4.37 -14.58 -1.24
CA TYR A 74 5.35 -13.54 -0.93
C TYR A 74 6.50 -13.46 -1.97
N ARG A 75 6.30 -14.00 -3.17
CA ARG A 75 7.38 -14.11 -4.16
C ARG A 75 7.99 -12.77 -4.55
N TYR A 76 7.18 -11.83 -5.00
CA TYR A 76 7.62 -10.50 -5.39
C TYR A 76 7.00 -9.38 -4.57
N PHE A 77 5.93 -9.67 -3.83
CA PHE A 77 5.40 -8.83 -2.77
C PHE A 77 5.76 -9.47 -1.43
N SER A 78 6.95 -9.19 -0.94
CA SER A 78 7.65 -9.96 0.09
C SER A 78 7.35 -9.54 1.54
N HIS A 79 6.52 -8.52 1.75
CA HIS A 79 6.16 -8.02 3.08
C HIS A 79 4.63 -7.94 3.28
N ARG A 80 4.19 -7.58 4.48
CA ARG A 80 2.77 -7.31 4.78
C ARG A 80 2.25 -6.14 3.96
N LEU A 81 0.92 -6.05 3.82
CA LEU A 81 0.28 -4.94 3.12
C LEU A 81 0.47 -3.60 3.85
N GLY A 82 0.43 -3.62 5.19
CA GLY A 82 0.54 -2.39 5.96
C GLY A 82 0.61 -2.61 7.46
N HIS A 83 0.75 -1.52 8.18
CA HIS A 83 0.86 -1.45 9.64
C HIS A 83 -0.02 -0.33 10.19
N GLY A 84 -0.39 -0.43 11.46
CA GLY A 84 -1.00 0.67 12.19
C GLY A 84 -0.03 1.86 12.27
N ILE A 85 -0.57 3.07 12.28
CA ILE A 85 0.20 4.30 12.37
C ILE A 85 -0.56 5.34 13.19
N GLY A 86 0.15 6.15 13.95
CA GLY A 86 -0.43 7.20 14.76
C GLY A 86 0.65 8.00 15.47
N MET A 87 0.80 7.82 16.77
CA MET A 87 1.88 8.46 17.53
C MET A 87 3.23 7.80 17.28
N ASP A 88 3.24 6.51 16.97
CA ASP A 88 4.40 5.79 16.48
C ASP A 88 4.27 5.48 14.98
N MET A 89 5.43 5.37 14.31
CA MET A 89 5.48 5.02 12.87
C MET A 89 4.87 3.65 12.63
N HIS A 90 5.18 2.67 13.46
CA HIS A 90 4.62 1.34 13.41
C HIS A 90 3.88 1.04 14.70
N GLU A 91 2.56 1.00 14.61
CA GLU A 91 1.68 0.59 15.70
C GLU A 91 1.09 -0.80 15.43
N TRP A 92 0.65 -1.49 16.48
CA TRP A 92 -0.26 -2.63 16.36
C TRP A 92 -1.62 -2.10 15.85
N ASP A 93 -2.28 -2.77 14.91
CA ASP A 93 -2.07 -4.07 14.33
C ASP A 93 -1.44 -3.99 12.93
N TYR A 94 -1.41 -5.17 12.23
CA TYR A 94 -0.85 -5.28 10.89
C TYR A 94 -1.88 -5.82 9.90
N LEU A 95 -1.91 -5.24 8.70
CA LEU A 95 -2.65 -5.76 7.55
C LEU A 95 -1.81 -6.88 6.91
N VAL A 96 -2.01 -8.11 7.40
CA VAL A 96 -1.19 -9.26 7.02
C VAL A 96 -1.98 -10.55 7.11
N ARG A 97 -1.63 -11.53 6.29
CA ARG A 97 -2.18 -12.90 6.35
C ARG A 97 -2.14 -13.46 7.76
N GLY A 98 -3.27 -14.02 8.22
CA GLY A 98 -3.44 -14.61 9.54
C GLY A 98 -3.90 -13.63 10.62
N ASN A 99 -3.97 -12.33 10.35
CA ASN A 99 -4.56 -11.38 11.28
C ASN A 99 -6.07 -11.30 11.07
N THR A 100 -6.80 -12.01 11.89
CA THR A 100 -8.28 -12.09 11.85
C THR A 100 -8.98 -11.00 12.66
N ARG A 101 -8.23 -10.08 13.30
CA ARG A 101 -8.83 -8.93 14.00
C ARG A 101 -9.63 -8.09 13.00
N LEU A 102 -10.80 -7.63 13.46
CA LEU A 102 -11.70 -6.84 12.63
C LEU A 102 -11.31 -5.36 12.65
N LEU A 103 -11.45 -4.73 11.52
CA LEU A 103 -11.32 -3.28 11.38
C LEU A 103 -12.44 -2.56 12.15
N GLU A 104 -12.08 -1.50 12.83
CA GLU A 104 -13.00 -0.65 13.61
C GLU A 104 -12.87 0.81 13.14
N PRO A 105 -13.96 1.61 13.19
CA PRO A 105 -13.88 3.04 12.88
C PRO A 105 -12.83 3.78 13.72
N GLY A 106 -12.08 4.67 13.10
CA GLY A 106 -10.99 5.44 13.71
C GLY A 106 -9.62 4.80 13.61
N MET A 107 -9.51 3.54 13.20
CA MET A 107 -8.21 2.92 12.94
C MET A 107 -7.54 3.54 11.71
N THR A 108 -6.21 3.66 11.76
CA THR A 108 -5.35 4.14 10.68
C THR A 108 -4.26 3.14 10.38
N PHE A 109 -4.00 2.91 9.07
CA PHE A 109 -3.00 1.96 8.60
C PHE A 109 -2.28 2.49 7.36
N SER A 110 -1.04 2.08 7.15
CA SER A 110 -0.45 2.15 5.82
C SER A 110 -1.13 1.15 4.87
N ASP A 111 -1.23 1.53 3.60
CA ASP A 111 -1.62 0.66 2.48
C ASP A 111 -0.49 0.76 1.45
N GLU A 112 0.47 -0.19 1.55
CA GLU A 112 1.80 -0.08 0.93
C GLU A 112 2.19 -1.31 0.09
N PRO A 113 1.36 -1.77 -0.86
CA PRO A 113 1.76 -2.88 -1.70
C PRO A 113 3.00 -2.54 -2.55
N GLY A 114 3.83 -3.54 -2.79
CA GLY A 114 5.02 -3.40 -3.62
C GLY A 114 5.33 -4.65 -4.41
N ILE A 115 5.97 -4.48 -5.56
CA ILE A 115 6.51 -5.56 -6.39
C ILE A 115 8.00 -5.31 -6.55
N TYR A 116 8.81 -6.28 -6.15
CA TYR A 116 10.27 -6.19 -6.18
C TYR A 116 10.82 -7.31 -7.05
N LEU A 117 11.34 -6.95 -8.24
CA LEU A 117 11.93 -7.88 -9.20
C LEU A 117 13.45 -7.92 -8.97
N PRO A 118 14.01 -9.03 -8.42
CA PRO A 118 15.44 -9.12 -8.10
C PRO A 118 16.31 -8.76 -9.31
N GLU A 119 17.37 -8.00 -9.06
CA GLU A 119 18.36 -7.53 -10.06
C GLU A 119 17.78 -6.64 -11.18
N LYS A 120 16.50 -6.28 -11.10
CA LYS A 120 15.84 -5.40 -12.07
C LYS A 120 15.42 -4.09 -11.43
N PHE A 121 14.28 -4.09 -10.75
CA PHE A 121 13.73 -2.91 -10.09
C PHE A 121 12.65 -3.28 -9.09
N GLY A 122 12.23 -2.29 -8.30
CA GLY A 122 11.06 -2.39 -7.43
C GLY A 122 10.14 -1.18 -7.60
N VAL A 123 8.88 -1.40 -7.29
CA VAL A 123 7.85 -0.36 -7.20
C VAL A 123 7.10 -0.56 -5.88
N ARG A 124 6.94 0.52 -5.12
CA ARG A 124 6.02 0.60 -3.98
C ARG A 124 5.25 1.91 -4.04
N LEU A 125 3.98 1.84 -3.74
CA LEU A 125 3.11 2.99 -3.50
C LEU A 125 2.51 2.85 -2.11
N GLU A 126 2.40 3.95 -1.39
CA GLU A 126 1.90 3.96 -0.02
C GLU A 126 1.12 5.23 0.26
N ASP A 127 -0.01 5.04 0.88
CA ASP A 127 -0.84 6.08 1.46
C ASP A 127 -1.41 5.59 2.79
N ILE A 128 -1.80 6.52 3.67
CA ILE A 128 -2.44 6.15 4.93
C ILE A 128 -3.95 6.12 4.70
N LEU A 129 -4.54 4.96 4.99
CA LEU A 129 -5.98 4.78 5.03
C LEU A 129 -6.52 4.97 6.46
N HIS A 130 -7.69 5.60 6.55
CA HIS A 130 -8.46 5.78 7.77
C HIS A 130 -9.79 5.03 7.64
N ILE A 131 -10.12 4.22 8.64
CA ILE A 131 -11.39 3.48 8.67
C ILE A 131 -12.48 4.42 9.16
N THR A 132 -13.46 4.72 8.29
CA THR A 132 -14.62 5.54 8.60
C THR A 132 -15.76 4.72 9.21
N ALA A 133 -16.91 5.33 9.48
CA ALA A 133 -18.06 4.63 10.04
C ALA A 133 -18.66 3.58 9.08
N ASP A 134 -18.47 3.75 7.76
CA ASP A 134 -19.11 2.94 6.71
C ASP A 134 -18.14 2.44 5.61
N GLY A 135 -16.86 2.80 5.69
CA GLY A 135 -15.84 2.44 4.70
C GLY A 135 -14.43 2.80 5.11
N ALA A 136 -13.66 3.30 4.16
CA ALA A 136 -12.33 3.85 4.40
C ALA A 136 -12.05 5.01 3.44
N GLU A 137 -11.16 5.90 3.83
CA GLU A 137 -10.65 7.01 3.02
C GLU A 137 -9.14 7.08 3.13
N LEU A 138 -8.49 7.68 2.15
CA LEU A 138 -7.07 7.98 2.20
C LEU A 138 -6.85 9.38 2.75
N LEU A 139 -5.85 9.54 3.61
CA LEU A 139 -5.43 10.83 4.15
C LEU A 139 -4.55 11.62 3.16
N THR A 140 -3.99 10.91 2.17
CA THR A 140 -3.21 11.49 1.06
C THR A 140 -3.78 10.99 -0.27
N PRO A 141 -3.74 11.79 -1.35
CA PRO A 141 -4.19 11.33 -2.66
C PRO A 141 -3.25 10.25 -3.21
N GLN A 142 -3.82 9.20 -3.82
CA GLN A 142 -3.03 8.19 -4.51
C GLN A 142 -2.16 8.80 -5.61
N SER A 143 -1.02 8.18 -5.87
CA SER A 143 -0.19 8.51 -7.03
C SER A 143 -0.99 8.30 -8.32
N PRO A 144 -1.21 9.32 -9.15
CA PRO A 144 -2.06 9.17 -10.33
C PRO A 144 -1.40 8.36 -11.46
N SER A 145 -0.10 8.45 -11.60
CA SER A 145 0.66 7.71 -12.61
C SER A 145 2.17 7.75 -12.34
N ILE A 146 2.92 6.88 -12.99
CA ILE A 146 4.39 6.89 -12.94
C ILE A 146 5.00 8.16 -13.56
N ASP A 147 4.30 8.84 -14.48
CA ASP A 147 4.75 10.09 -15.10
C ASP A 147 4.48 11.31 -14.18
N HIS A 148 3.49 11.21 -13.30
CA HIS A 148 3.10 12.25 -12.36
C HIS A 148 2.91 11.63 -10.96
N PRO A 149 3.99 11.16 -10.33
CA PRO A 149 3.89 10.36 -9.10
C PRO A 149 3.39 11.13 -7.88
N PHE A 150 3.40 12.44 -7.93
CA PHE A 150 2.95 13.32 -6.82
C PHE A 150 1.65 14.09 -7.12
N GLY A 151 1.08 13.94 -8.31
CA GLY A 151 -0.12 14.68 -8.77
C GLY A 151 0.18 15.87 -9.64
#